data_27e7f58805d908939aec1b3f4ba19869
#
_entry.id   27e7f58805d908939aec1b3f4ba19869
#
_cell.length_a   1.000
_cell.length_b   1.000
_cell.length_c   1.000
_cell.angle_alpha   90.00
_cell.angle_beta   90.00
_cell.angle_gamma   90.00
#
_symmetry.space_group_name_H-M   'P 1'
#
loop_
_entity.id
_entity.type
_entity.pdbx_description
1 polymer ?
#
loop_
_entity_poly.entity_id
_entity_poly.type
_entity_poly.pdbx_seq_one_letter_code
_entity_poly.pdbx_strand_id
1 'polypeptide(L)'
;VVLDAVGHNWDNGKVTKEATKTAEGIKTYTCTVCGKTKTQSIPKKKAGEEKQLKKGDVVTDDKRAARVKVADVKKKEVEYKEPVNKKAKTVTIPATMKINGTTYKVTKISDNAFKGNKIVTRITVGKNIKSIGKNVFSGTTKLKTITLKTTKLTQKTVSRNAFKGISKSTTIKVPKKKLSAYKKLFKSKGLSSKVKVKGY
;
A
#
# COMPACT_ATOMS: atom_id res chain seq x y z
N VAL A 1 30.11 42.75 38.09
CA VAL A 1 28.74 42.53 37.62
C VAL A 1 28.67 41.08 37.17
N VAL A 2 28.03 40.20 37.97
CA VAL A 2 27.79 38.82 37.61
C VAL A 2 26.61 38.81 36.65
N LEU A 3 26.85 38.53 35.39
CA LEU A 3 25.77 38.32 34.40
C LEU A 3 25.14 36.98 34.71
N ASP A 4 23.94 36.96 35.24
CA ASP A 4 23.11 35.76 35.38
C ASP A 4 23.00 35.11 34.00
N ALA A 5 23.30 33.80 33.93
CA ALA A 5 23.18 33.04 32.72
C ALA A 5 21.70 32.99 32.32
N VAL A 6 21.33 33.74 31.31
CA VAL A 6 19.97 33.73 30.74
C VAL A 6 19.69 32.29 30.28
N GLY A 7 18.76 31.63 30.92
CA GLY A 7 18.37 30.26 30.60
C GLY A 7 17.96 30.12 29.14
N HIS A 8 18.21 28.98 28.53
CA HIS A 8 17.77 28.71 27.18
C HIS A 8 16.23 28.64 27.07
N ASN A 9 15.66 29.35 26.10
CA ASN A 9 14.24 29.22 25.76
C ASN A 9 14.06 28.17 24.68
N TRP A 10 13.57 26.99 25.07
CA TRP A 10 13.44 25.84 24.19
C TRP A 10 12.09 25.84 23.46
N ASP A 11 12.09 25.49 22.16
CA ASP A 11 10.89 25.24 21.38
C ASP A 11 10.11 23.99 21.90
N ASN A 12 8.98 23.67 21.26
CA ASN A 12 8.17 22.50 21.61
C ASN A 12 8.83 21.17 21.27
N GLY A 13 10.02 21.18 20.67
CA GLY A 13 10.79 20.02 20.25
C GLY A 13 10.12 19.21 19.12
N LYS A 14 10.94 18.71 18.22
CA LYS A 14 10.53 17.86 17.08
C LYS A 14 11.07 16.45 17.27
N VAL A 15 10.25 15.42 17.01
CA VAL A 15 10.73 14.05 16.98
C VAL A 15 11.61 13.87 15.75
N THR A 16 12.93 13.71 15.97
CA THR A 16 13.93 13.53 14.92
C THR A 16 14.21 12.07 14.64
N LYS A 17 13.92 11.19 15.63
CA LYS A 17 13.98 9.73 15.48
C LYS A 17 12.81 9.10 16.24
N GLU A 18 11.97 8.33 15.54
CA GLU A 18 10.87 7.60 16.17
C GLU A 18 11.38 6.45 17.04
N ALA A 19 10.78 6.27 18.22
CA ALA A 19 11.03 5.08 19.04
C ALA A 19 10.49 3.83 18.35
N THR A 20 11.23 2.73 18.44
CA THR A 20 10.83 1.40 17.96
C THR A 20 10.74 0.41 19.13
N LYS A 21 10.38 -0.84 18.87
CA LYS A 21 10.41 -1.90 19.91
C LYS A 21 11.81 -2.24 20.38
N THR A 22 12.82 -2.00 19.54
CA THR A 22 14.23 -2.39 19.79
C THR A 22 15.12 -1.20 20.05
N ALA A 23 14.72 0.01 19.67
CA ALA A 23 15.52 1.23 19.83
C ALA A 23 14.68 2.39 20.36
N GLU A 24 15.31 3.22 21.18
CA GLU A 24 14.75 4.48 21.65
C GLU A 24 14.65 5.50 20.51
N GLY A 25 13.64 6.36 20.60
CA GLY A 25 13.50 7.54 19.76
C GLY A 25 14.25 8.73 20.31
N ILE A 26 14.28 9.83 19.57
CA ILE A 26 14.91 11.09 19.95
C ILE A 26 13.97 12.23 19.64
N LYS A 27 13.73 13.09 20.63
CA LYS A 27 13.09 14.38 20.47
C LYS A 27 14.15 15.46 20.62
N THR A 28 14.28 16.33 19.62
CA THR A 28 15.25 17.41 19.61
C THR A 28 14.54 18.74 19.84
N TYR A 29 15.05 19.53 20.75
CA TYR A 29 14.60 20.87 21.06
C TYR A 29 15.66 21.87 20.58
N THR A 30 15.23 23.01 20.08
CA THR A 30 16.12 24.10 19.66
C THR A 30 15.82 25.32 20.50
N CYS A 31 16.88 25.96 21.00
CA CYS A 31 16.74 27.22 21.70
C CYS A 31 16.36 28.31 20.69
N THR A 32 15.24 29.00 20.94
CA THR A 32 14.73 30.04 20.06
C THR A 32 15.58 31.34 20.08
N VAL A 33 16.51 31.45 21.04
CA VAL A 33 17.36 32.64 21.21
C VAL A 33 18.76 32.41 20.62
N CYS A 34 19.40 31.27 20.89
CA CYS A 34 20.80 31.02 20.51
C CYS A 34 21.00 29.88 19.52
N GLY A 35 19.94 29.17 19.09
CA GLY A 35 20.02 28.09 18.14
C GLY A 35 20.63 26.76 18.67
N LYS A 36 21.11 26.72 19.91
CA LYS A 36 21.63 25.49 20.51
C LYS A 36 20.53 24.42 20.56
N THR A 37 20.91 23.16 20.41
CA THR A 37 20.00 22.03 20.47
C THR A 37 20.25 21.16 21.70
N LYS A 38 19.18 20.57 22.23
CA LYS A 38 19.25 19.47 23.22
C LYS A 38 18.39 18.33 22.74
N THR A 39 18.73 17.12 23.15
CA THR A 39 17.95 15.92 22.82
C THR A 39 17.35 15.31 24.08
N GLN A 40 16.20 14.70 23.91
CA GLN A 40 15.53 13.89 24.94
C GLN A 40 15.25 12.52 24.35
N SER A 41 15.60 11.47 25.08
CA SER A 41 15.27 10.10 24.70
C SER A 41 13.75 9.89 24.81
N ILE A 42 13.19 9.21 23.80
CA ILE A 42 11.82 8.69 23.81
C ILE A 42 11.96 7.19 24.11
N PRO A 43 11.37 6.68 25.21
CA PRO A 43 11.48 5.28 25.56
C PRO A 43 11.09 4.33 24.43
N LYS A 44 11.69 3.15 24.39
CA LYS A 44 11.30 2.07 23.47
C LYS A 44 9.80 1.80 23.59
N LYS A 45 9.13 1.61 22.47
CA LYS A 45 7.69 1.26 22.45
C LYS A 45 7.50 -0.10 23.11
N LYS A 46 6.76 -0.16 24.23
CA LYS A 46 6.44 -1.41 24.94
C LYS A 46 5.67 -2.35 23.99
N ALA A 47 5.93 -3.65 24.07
CA ALA A 47 5.11 -4.66 23.41
C ALA A 47 3.66 -4.51 23.96
N GLY A 48 2.74 -3.96 23.15
CA GLY A 48 1.34 -3.68 23.58
C GLY A 48 0.84 -2.25 23.32
N GLU A 49 1.73 -1.27 23.13
CA GLU A 49 1.33 0.12 22.82
C GLU A 49 1.01 0.37 21.33
N GLU A 50 1.07 -0.68 20.49
CA GLU A 50 0.60 -0.53 19.11
C GLU A 50 -0.93 -0.37 19.14
N LYS A 51 -1.41 0.75 18.61
CA LYS A 51 -2.84 0.98 18.41
C LYS A 51 -3.49 -0.28 17.86
N GLN A 52 -4.36 -0.90 18.63
CA GLN A 52 -5.07 -2.10 18.20
C GLN A 52 -5.83 -1.78 16.91
N LEU A 53 -5.50 -2.49 15.84
CA LEU A 53 -6.12 -2.27 14.54
C LEU A 53 -7.59 -2.62 14.60
N LYS A 54 -8.42 -1.74 14.01
CA LYS A 54 -9.87 -1.94 13.85
C LYS A 54 -10.21 -2.09 12.38
N LYS A 55 -11.33 -2.75 12.08
CA LYS A 55 -11.87 -2.80 10.72
C LYS A 55 -12.05 -1.37 10.19
N GLY A 56 -11.55 -1.11 9.00
CA GLY A 56 -11.61 0.21 8.38
C GLY A 56 -10.35 1.05 8.50
N ASP A 57 -9.47 0.75 9.47
CA ASP A 57 -8.21 1.48 9.63
C ASP A 57 -7.38 1.42 8.35
N VAL A 58 -6.80 2.57 7.99
CA VAL A 58 -5.88 2.68 6.86
C VAL A 58 -4.48 2.86 7.41
N VAL A 59 -3.62 1.89 7.13
CA VAL A 59 -2.25 1.85 7.63
C VAL A 59 -1.26 1.58 6.51
N THR A 60 0.00 1.84 6.76
CA THR A 60 1.10 1.46 5.88
C THR A 60 1.69 0.14 6.36
N ASP A 61 2.05 -0.75 5.44
CA ASP A 61 2.74 -2.00 5.78
C ASP A 61 4.15 -1.74 6.33
N ASP A 62 4.71 -2.71 7.07
CA ASP A 62 6.01 -2.56 7.75
C ASP A 62 7.17 -2.24 6.79
N LYS A 63 7.06 -2.65 5.53
CA LYS A 63 8.02 -2.33 4.46
C LYS A 63 7.80 -0.96 3.81
N ARG A 64 6.77 -0.24 4.23
CA ARG A 64 6.33 1.04 3.64
C ARG A 64 6.14 0.98 2.11
N ALA A 65 5.78 -0.20 1.60
CA ALA A 65 5.56 -0.42 0.17
C ALA A 65 4.14 -0.08 -0.28
N ALA A 66 3.15 -0.23 0.62
CA ALA A 66 1.75 0.01 0.30
C ALA A 66 0.95 0.57 1.48
N ARG A 67 -0.08 1.35 1.16
CA ARG A 67 -1.17 1.67 2.08
C ARG A 67 -2.25 0.61 1.93
N VAL A 68 -2.75 0.13 3.04
CA VAL A 68 -3.78 -0.90 3.11
C VAL A 68 -4.90 -0.50 4.06
N LYS A 69 -6.10 -1.01 3.82
CA LYS A 69 -7.25 -0.87 4.71
C LYS A 69 -7.52 -2.21 5.39
N VAL A 70 -7.65 -2.21 6.70
CA VAL A 70 -8.01 -3.40 7.46
C VAL A 70 -9.44 -3.82 7.10
N ALA A 71 -9.59 -5.00 6.52
CA ALA A 71 -10.87 -5.55 6.11
C ALA A 71 -11.51 -6.39 7.22
N ASP A 72 -10.70 -7.23 7.85
CA ASP A 72 -11.13 -8.10 8.94
C ASP A 72 -9.94 -8.38 9.87
N VAL A 73 -10.05 -7.97 11.13
CA VAL A 73 -8.98 -8.15 12.12
C VAL A 73 -8.86 -9.61 12.55
N LYS A 74 -9.99 -10.29 12.80
CA LYS A 74 -10.02 -11.71 13.25
C LYS A 74 -9.48 -12.63 12.17
N LYS A 75 -9.88 -12.44 10.90
CA LYS A 75 -9.39 -13.21 9.75
C LYS A 75 -8.02 -12.75 9.26
N LYS A 76 -7.48 -11.67 9.81
CA LYS A 76 -6.23 -11.03 9.37
C LYS A 76 -6.25 -10.75 7.87
N GLU A 77 -7.29 -10.08 7.37
CA GLU A 77 -7.46 -9.72 5.97
C GLU A 77 -7.36 -8.19 5.78
N VAL A 78 -6.71 -7.78 4.70
CA VAL A 78 -6.58 -6.37 4.30
C VAL A 78 -6.90 -6.16 2.83
N GLU A 79 -7.30 -4.93 2.51
CA GLU A 79 -7.45 -4.43 1.14
C GLU A 79 -6.23 -3.60 0.76
N TYR A 80 -5.63 -3.87 -0.39
CA TYR A 80 -4.59 -3.03 -0.97
C TYR A 80 -5.20 -1.73 -1.49
N LYS A 81 -4.84 -0.59 -0.93
CA LYS A 81 -5.36 0.72 -1.36
C LYS A 81 -4.53 1.35 -2.48
N GLU A 82 -3.24 1.49 -2.26
CA GLU A 82 -2.35 2.15 -3.22
C GLU A 82 -0.88 1.85 -2.88
N PRO A 83 0.05 1.94 -3.84
CA PRO A 83 1.49 1.93 -3.54
C PRO A 83 1.87 3.23 -2.83
N VAL A 84 2.78 3.16 -1.86
CA VAL A 84 3.37 4.35 -1.22
C VAL A 84 4.18 5.13 -2.25
N ASN A 85 5.04 4.45 -3.00
CA ASN A 85 5.77 5.07 -4.10
C ASN A 85 4.93 5.10 -5.38
N LYS A 86 4.24 6.21 -5.63
CA LYS A 86 3.42 6.41 -6.84
C LYS A 86 4.24 6.56 -8.13
N LYS A 87 5.56 6.77 -8.03
CA LYS A 87 6.49 6.86 -9.17
C LYS A 87 7.12 5.50 -9.54
N ALA A 88 6.78 4.43 -8.84
CA ALA A 88 7.31 3.10 -9.14
C ALA A 88 6.84 2.58 -10.49
N LYS A 89 7.78 2.17 -11.36
CA LYS A 89 7.48 1.53 -12.66
C LYS A 89 6.96 0.10 -12.50
N THR A 90 7.37 -0.60 -11.45
CA THR A 90 6.94 -1.96 -11.13
C THR A 90 6.34 -2.01 -9.74
N VAL A 91 5.14 -2.56 -9.62
CA VAL A 91 4.45 -2.71 -8.34
C VAL A 91 4.03 -4.17 -8.14
N THR A 92 4.33 -4.70 -6.96
CA THR A 92 3.84 -6.02 -6.53
C THR A 92 2.82 -5.85 -5.41
N ILE A 93 1.61 -6.37 -5.64
CA ILE A 93 0.61 -6.58 -4.60
C ILE A 93 0.85 -7.99 -4.07
N PRO A 94 1.47 -8.16 -2.90
CA PRO A 94 1.84 -9.48 -2.41
C PRO A 94 0.61 -10.27 -1.94
N ALA A 95 0.77 -11.57 -1.71
CA ALA A 95 -0.29 -12.40 -1.15
C ALA A 95 -0.55 -12.08 0.34
N THR A 96 0.50 -11.67 1.04
CA THR A 96 0.48 -11.31 2.47
C THR A 96 1.35 -10.09 2.72
N MET A 97 1.04 -9.33 3.77
CA MET A 97 1.83 -8.18 4.25
C MET A 97 1.94 -8.22 5.76
N LYS A 98 3.03 -7.69 6.30
CA LYS A 98 3.17 -7.46 7.73
C LYS A 98 2.69 -6.04 8.08
N ILE A 99 1.96 -5.94 9.16
CA ILE A 99 1.49 -4.67 9.73
C ILE A 99 1.67 -4.81 11.23
N ASN A 100 2.48 -3.96 11.83
CA ASN A 100 2.83 -4.06 13.23
C ASN A 100 3.30 -5.47 13.61
N GLY A 101 4.22 -6.05 12.82
CA GLY A 101 4.74 -7.40 13.03
C GLY A 101 3.76 -8.54 12.71
N THR A 102 2.45 -8.28 12.59
CA THR A 102 1.43 -9.29 12.32
C THR A 102 1.24 -9.49 10.80
N THR A 103 1.15 -10.74 10.37
CA THR A 103 0.93 -11.09 8.95
C THR A 103 -0.56 -11.07 8.61
N TYR A 104 -0.93 -10.27 7.62
CA TYR A 104 -2.28 -10.16 7.04
C TYR A 104 -2.31 -10.69 5.62
N LYS A 105 -3.42 -11.33 5.23
CA LYS A 105 -3.70 -11.74 3.84
C LYS A 105 -4.22 -10.53 3.06
N VAL A 106 -3.66 -10.27 1.88
CA VAL A 106 -4.17 -9.24 0.97
C VAL A 106 -5.23 -9.88 0.09
N THR A 107 -6.49 -9.56 0.33
CA THR A 107 -7.63 -10.26 -0.31
C THR A 107 -8.40 -9.44 -1.32
N LYS A 108 -8.23 -8.11 -1.32
CA LYS A 108 -8.90 -7.19 -2.24
C LYS A 108 -7.94 -6.11 -2.72
N ILE A 109 -8.14 -5.65 -3.95
CA ILE A 109 -7.60 -4.39 -4.46
C ILE A 109 -8.74 -3.37 -4.37
N SER A 110 -8.53 -2.29 -3.62
CA SER A 110 -9.53 -1.25 -3.40
C SER A 110 -9.86 -0.51 -4.69
N ASP A 111 -11.01 0.14 -4.70
CA ASP A 111 -11.41 1.03 -5.80
C ASP A 111 -10.33 2.07 -6.08
N ASN A 112 -10.09 2.35 -7.35
CA ASN A 112 -9.17 3.37 -7.84
C ASN A 112 -7.69 3.18 -7.45
N ALA A 113 -7.25 2.01 -6.99
CA ALA A 113 -5.89 1.78 -6.45
C ALA A 113 -4.74 2.26 -7.37
N PHE A 114 -4.92 2.19 -8.68
CA PHE A 114 -3.96 2.68 -9.69
C PHE A 114 -4.59 3.67 -10.69
N LYS A 115 -5.79 4.17 -10.40
CA LYS A 115 -6.50 5.10 -11.31
C LYS A 115 -5.61 6.30 -11.68
N GLY A 116 -5.46 6.53 -12.97
CA GLY A 116 -4.68 7.66 -13.50
C GLY A 116 -3.16 7.55 -13.35
N ASN A 117 -2.63 6.43 -12.86
CA ASN A 117 -1.18 6.25 -12.75
C ASN A 117 -0.56 6.04 -14.15
N LYS A 118 0.12 7.09 -14.64
CA LYS A 118 0.78 7.13 -15.96
C LYS A 118 2.23 6.66 -15.92
N ILE A 119 2.71 6.10 -14.80
CA ILE A 119 4.13 5.73 -14.59
C ILE A 119 4.29 4.22 -14.53
N VAL A 120 3.37 3.52 -13.85
CA VAL A 120 3.45 2.08 -13.67
C VAL A 120 3.41 1.34 -15.02
N THR A 121 4.37 0.43 -15.22
CA THR A 121 4.49 -0.40 -16.44
C THR A 121 4.22 -1.87 -16.16
N ARG A 122 4.42 -2.33 -14.93
CA ARG A 122 4.19 -3.73 -14.52
C ARG A 122 3.51 -3.81 -13.17
N ILE A 123 2.49 -4.65 -13.10
CA ILE A 123 1.78 -4.94 -11.85
C ILE A 123 1.72 -6.45 -11.67
N THR A 124 2.17 -6.94 -10.52
CA THR A 124 2.00 -8.36 -10.13
C THR A 124 0.98 -8.44 -9.00
N VAL A 125 -0.02 -9.30 -9.15
CA VAL A 125 -1.12 -9.49 -8.20
C VAL A 125 -1.02 -10.85 -7.54
N GLY A 126 -0.94 -10.86 -6.22
CA GLY A 126 -0.73 -12.04 -5.39
C GLY A 126 -1.89 -13.05 -5.42
N LYS A 127 -1.58 -14.30 -5.03
CA LYS A 127 -2.51 -15.45 -5.09
C LYS A 127 -3.73 -15.37 -4.18
N ASN A 128 -3.70 -14.51 -3.15
CA ASN A 128 -4.79 -14.40 -2.17
C ASN A 128 -5.87 -13.38 -2.57
N ILE A 129 -5.67 -12.61 -3.63
CA ILE A 129 -6.67 -11.66 -4.11
C ILE A 129 -7.93 -12.40 -4.55
N LYS A 130 -9.05 -12.07 -3.91
CA LYS A 130 -10.40 -12.58 -4.18
C LYS A 130 -11.26 -11.55 -4.90
N SER A 131 -10.92 -10.26 -4.82
CA SER A 131 -11.76 -9.17 -5.35
C SER A 131 -10.91 -8.03 -5.94
N ILE A 132 -11.42 -7.41 -7.00
CA ILE A 132 -10.87 -6.23 -7.67
C ILE A 132 -11.95 -5.15 -7.72
N GLY A 133 -11.66 -3.98 -7.16
CA GLY A 133 -12.57 -2.85 -7.06
C GLY A 133 -12.86 -2.14 -8.39
N LYS A 134 -13.63 -1.06 -8.31
CA LYS A 134 -13.98 -0.21 -9.48
C LYS A 134 -12.75 0.56 -9.97
N ASN A 135 -12.61 0.71 -11.28
CA ASN A 135 -11.62 1.57 -11.94
C ASN A 135 -10.17 1.33 -11.49
N VAL A 136 -9.83 0.14 -10.97
CA VAL A 136 -8.52 -0.13 -10.37
C VAL A 136 -7.39 0.25 -11.31
N PHE A 137 -7.48 -0.11 -12.58
CA PHE A 137 -6.43 0.16 -13.58
C PHE A 137 -6.82 1.26 -14.58
N SER A 138 -7.89 2.00 -14.32
CA SER A 138 -8.38 3.03 -15.25
C SER A 138 -7.34 4.14 -15.47
N GLY A 139 -7.05 4.47 -16.72
CA GLY A 139 -6.10 5.54 -17.08
C GLY A 139 -4.62 5.18 -16.87
N THR A 140 -4.28 3.92 -16.67
CA THR A 140 -2.88 3.45 -16.62
C THR A 140 -2.30 3.30 -18.04
N THR A 141 -2.06 4.43 -18.72
CA THR A 141 -1.73 4.47 -20.15
C THR A 141 -0.37 3.86 -20.50
N LYS A 142 0.59 3.79 -19.55
CA LYS A 142 1.90 3.18 -19.75
C LYS A 142 2.02 1.72 -19.29
N LEU A 143 0.92 1.15 -18.82
CA LEU A 143 0.90 -0.22 -18.33
C LEU A 143 1.15 -1.23 -19.46
N LYS A 144 2.19 -2.04 -19.33
CA LYS A 144 2.60 -3.06 -20.31
C LYS A 144 2.18 -4.47 -19.90
N THR A 145 2.24 -4.76 -18.59
CA THR A 145 1.96 -6.12 -18.10
C THR A 145 1.23 -6.11 -16.77
N ILE A 146 0.17 -6.91 -16.66
CA ILE A 146 -0.44 -7.31 -15.40
C ILE A 146 -0.27 -8.82 -15.27
N THR A 147 0.37 -9.29 -14.19
CA THR A 147 0.47 -10.73 -13.88
C THR A 147 -0.46 -11.05 -12.71
N LEU A 148 -1.51 -11.80 -12.95
CA LEU A 148 -2.46 -12.24 -11.92
C LEU A 148 -2.11 -13.65 -11.46
N LYS A 149 -1.64 -13.80 -10.22
CA LYS A 149 -1.33 -15.12 -9.62
C LYS A 149 -2.56 -15.77 -8.98
N THR A 150 -3.65 -15.02 -8.82
CA THR A 150 -4.88 -15.52 -8.22
C THR A 150 -5.72 -16.36 -9.19
N THR A 151 -6.41 -17.37 -8.66
CA THR A 151 -7.42 -18.17 -9.36
C THR A 151 -8.83 -17.95 -8.81
N LYS A 152 -9.01 -16.94 -7.91
CA LYS A 152 -10.20 -16.78 -7.06
C LYS A 152 -11.19 -15.73 -7.58
N LEU A 153 -10.88 -15.07 -8.70
CA LEU A 153 -11.75 -14.02 -9.27
C LEU A 153 -13.00 -14.62 -9.94
N THR A 154 -14.13 -13.96 -9.72
CA THR A 154 -15.43 -14.32 -10.27
C THR A 154 -16.15 -13.10 -10.80
N GLN A 155 -17.30 -13.29 -11.50
CA GLN A 155 -18.17 -12.20 -11.96
C GLN A 155 -18.65 -11.29 -10.82
N LYS A 156 -18.88 -11.85 -9.63
CA LYS A 156 -19.37 -11.11 -8.45
C LYS A 156 -18.25 -10.31 -7.78
N THR A 157 -16.99 -10.78 -7.87
CA THR A 157 -15.87 -10.21 -7.12
C THR A 157 -14.97 -9.26 -7.92
N VAL A 158 -15.18 -9.16 -9.22
CA VAL A 158 -14.53 -8.14 -10.06
C VAL A 158 -15.56 -7.07 -10.42
N SER A 159 -15.29 -5.85 -9.99
CA SER A 159 -16.21 -4.73 -10.19
C SER A 159 -16.29 -4.30 -11.66
N ARG A 160 -17.41 -3.68 -12.04
CA ARG A 160 -17.57 -3.04 -13.35
C ARG A 160 -16.47 -2.00 -13.55
N ASN A 161 -15.98 -1.89 -14.79
CA ASN A 161 -14.92 -0.95 -15.17
C ASN A 161 -13.55 -1.18 -14.49
N ALA A 162 -13.30 -2.32 -13.81
CA ALA A 162 -12.02 -2.62 -13.19
C ALA A 162 -10.84 -2.47 -14.17
N PHE A 163 -11.05 -2.82 -15.45
CA PHE A 163 -10.04 -2.79 -16.52
C PHE A 163 -10.33 -1.72 -17.61
N LYS A 164 -11.31 -0.83 -17.39
CA LYS A 164 -11.63 0.21 -18.38
C LYS A 164 -10.46 1.19 -18.52
N GLY A 165 -10.08 1.53 -19.74
CA GLY A 165 -9.08 2.58 -20.01
C GLY A 165 -7.62 2.20 -19.67
N ILE A 166 -7.29 0.91 -19.56
CA ILE A 166 -5.90 0.48 -19.55
C ILE A 166 -5.30 0.60 -20.95
N SER A 167 -3.97 0.67 -21.06
CA SER A 167 -3.29 0.72 -22.36
C SER A 167 -3.70 -0.46 -23.23
N LYS A 168 -3.98 -0.20 -24.51
CA LYS A 168 -4.31 -1.24 -25.50
C LYS A 168 -3.15 -2.20 -25.77
N SER A 169 -1.90 -1.79 -25.49
CA SER A 169 -0.71 -2.62 -25.59
C SER A 169 -0.45 -3.51 -24.36
N THR A 170 -1.32 -3.42 -23.34
CA THR A 170 -1.16 -4.24 -22.11
C THR A 170 -1.34 -5.72 -22.43
N THR A 171 -0.51 -6.55 -21.83
CA THR A 171 -0.72 -8.00 -21.75
C THR A 171 -1.09 -8.39 -20.32
N ILE A 172 -2.22 -9.09 -20.17
CA ILE A 172 -2.63 -9.66 -18.88
C ILE A 172 -2.24 -11.14 -18.86
N LYS A 173 -1.33 -11.51 -17.95
CA LYS A 173 -0.90 -12.90 -17.75
C LYS A 173 -1.72 -13.51 -16.62
N VAL A 174 -2.27 -14.70 -16.84
CA VAL A 174 -3.13 -15.43 -15.89
C VAL A 174 -2.74 -16.89 -15.80
N PRO A 175 -3.03 -17.61 -14.71
CA PRO A 175 -2.80 -19.05 -14.63
C PRO A 175 -3.51 -19.78 -15.77
N LYS A 176 -2.81 -20.68 -16.48
CA LYS A 176 -3.35 -21.44 -17.65
C LYS A 176 -4.75 -22.00 -17.37
N LYS A 177 -4.95 -22.64 -16.21
CA LYS A 177 -6.25 -23.23 -15.81
C LYS A 177 -7.40 -22.22 -15.69
N LYS A 178 -7.14 -20.92 -15.67
CA LYS A 178 -8.16 -19.85 -15.61
C LYS A 178 -8.24 -19.02 -16.88
N LEU A 179 -7.45 -19.31 -17.90
CA LEU A 179 -7.34 -18.48 -19.10
C LEU A 179 -8.69 -18.21 -19.77
N SER A 180 -9.45 -19.27 -20.12
CA SER A 180 -10.75 -19.13 -20.77
C SER A 180 -11.76 -18.35 -19.91
N ALA A 181 -11.88 -18.74 -18.63
CA ALA A 181 -12.78 -18.08 -17.67
C ALA A 181 -12.44 -16.58 -17.49
N TYR A 182 -11.15 -16.25 -17.37
CA TYR A 182 -10.72 -14.87 -17.14
C TYR A 182 -10.80 -14.01 -18.41
N LYS A 183 -10.63 -14.56 -19.61
CA LYS A 183 -10.92 -13.85 -20.86
C LYS A 183 -12.37 -13.38 -20.89
N LYS A 184 -13.33 -14.27 -20.62
CA LYS A 184 -14.78 -13.95 -20.56
C LYS A 184 -15.07 -12.92 -19.45
N LEU A 185 -14.54 -13.17 -18.25
CA LEU A 185 -14.70 -12.30 -17.08
C LEU A 185 -14.21 -10.87 -17.35
N PHE A 186 -12.99 -10.69 -17.83
CA PHE A 186 -12.43 -9.34 -18.00
C PHE A 186 -13.08 -8.56 -19.13
N LYS A 187 -13.49 -9.24 -20.21
CA LYS A 187 -14.30 -8.63 -21.28
C LYS A 187 -15.58 -8.03 -20.71
N SER A 188 -16.32 -8.77 -19.87
CA SER A 188 -17.54 -8.27 -19.22
C SER A 188 -17.32 -7.17 -18.19
N LYS A 189 -16.07 -6.94 -17.78
CA LYS A 189 -15.65 -5.91 -16.79
C LYS A 189 -14.90 -4.73 -17.41
N GLY A 190 -15.08 -4.52 -18.71
CA GLY A 190 -14.60 -3.33 -19.44
C GLY A 190 -13.20 -3.47 -20.03
N LEU A 191 -12.67 -4.70 -20.16
CA LEU A 191 -11.43 -4.92 -20.89
C LEU A 191 -11.64 -4.75 -22.39
N SER A 192 -10.83 -3.90 -23.02
CA SER A 192 -10.81 -3.74 -24.48
C SER A 192 -10.39 -5.04 -25.17
N SER A 193 -11.01 -5.37 -26.30
CA SER A 193 -10.65 -6.52 -27.15
C SER A 193 -9.22 -6.46 -27.67
N LYS A 194 -8.61 -5.27 -27.74
CA LYS A 194 -7.22 -5.07 -28.16
C LYS A 194 -6.20 -5.50 -27.09
N VAL A 195 -6.62 -5.68 -25.84
CA VAL A 195 -5.75 -6.14 -24.76
C VAL A 195 -5.57 -7.65 -24.79
N LYS A 196 -4.33 -8.11 -24.82
CA LYS A 196 -4.01 -9.54 -24.87
C LYS A 196 -4.11 -10.17 -23.49
N VAL A 197 -4.85 -11.30 -23.40
CA VAL A 197 -4.89 -12.14 -22.18
C VAL A 197 -4.22 -13.48 -22.51
N LYS A 198 -3.13 -13.81 -21.80
CA LYS A 198 -2.33 -15.02 -22.03
C LYS A 198 -2.23 -15.86 -20.76
N GLY A 199 -2.17 -17.20 -20.94
CA GLY A 199 -1.85 -18.15 -19.87
C GLY A 199 -0.33 -18.23 -19.63
N TYR A 200 0.07 -18.56 -18.40
CA TYR A 200 1.43 -18.95 -18.04
C TYR A 200 1.40 -20.16 -17.13
#